data_24dfb4608b752f9414b4b603a70f8b04
#
_entry.id   24dfb4608b752f9414b4b603a70f8b04
#
_cell.length_a   1.000
_cell.length_b   1.000
_cell.length_c   1.000
_cell.angle_alpha   90.00
_cell.angle_beta   90.00
_cell.angle_gamma   90.00
#
_symmetry.space_group_name_H-M   'P 1'
#
loop_
_entity.id
_entity.type
_entity.pdbx_description
1 polymer ?
#
loop_
_entity_poly.entity_id
_entity_poly.type
_entity_poly.pdbx_seq_one_letter_code
_entity_poly.pdbx_strand_id
1 'polypeptide(L)'
;YIWKRSRDAIKPALSDIAVGAEDASSGSIAQCINAMLEKEGINISVSALIAGGETPKNILSNTMKDARILDLTGCSVEEVLYYVSCGNPVFAMTGSNEAVLVVGYDANNVIIFDSSSGNNFKQSITEADEVFKGAGNVFFTYLK
;
A
#
# COMPACT_ATOMS: atom_id res chain seq x y z
N TYR A 1 12.70 -18.23 -6.63
CA TYR A 1 11.42 -18.64 -6.01
C TYR A 1 10.25 -17.90 -6.65
N ILE A 2 9.24 -18.64 -7.05
CA ILE A 2 8.01 -18.07 -7.60
C ILE A 2 6.87 -18.40 -6.65
N TRP A 3 6.29 -17.36 -6.05
CA TRP A 3 5.11 -17.52 -5.22
C TRP A 3 3.88 -17.64 -6.10
N LYS A 4 3.07 -18.65 -5.83
CA LYS A 4 1.77 -18.80 -6.50
C LYS A 4 0.69 -18.84 -5.45
N ARG A 5 -0.25 -17.92 -5.57
CA ARG A 5 -1.43 -17.92 -4.73
C ARG A 5 -2.34 -19.06 -5.14
N SER A 6 -2.73 -19.89 -4.20
CA SER A 6 -3.70 -20.95 -4.45
C SER A 6 -5.05 -20.30 -4.81
N ARG A 7 -5.85 -21.02 -5.60
CA ARG A 7 -7.17 -20.53 -6.01
C ARG A 7 -8.07 -20.23 -4.81
N ASP A 8 -7.91 -21.00 -3.73
CA ASP A 8 -8.72 -20.85 -2.52
C ASP A 8 -7.99 -20.06 -1.44
N ALA A 9 -6.80 -19.51 -1.75
CA ALA A 9 -6.05 -18.74 -0.77
C ALA A 9 -6.76 -17.43 -0.45
N ILE A 10 -6.83 -17.13 0.83
CA ILE A 10 -7.46 -15.92 1.33
C ILE A 10 -6.50 -15.29 2.33
N LYS A 11 -6.31 -13.99 2.19
CA LYS A 11 -5.64 -13.17 3.19
C LYS A 11 -6.61 -12.08 3.63
N PRO A 12 -7.20 -12.20 4.84
CA PRO A 12 -8.09 -11.15 5.35
C PRO A 12 -7.36 -9.81 5.43
N ALA A 13 -8.12 -8.73 5.35
CA ALA A 13 -7.56 -7.39 5.46
C ALA A 13 -6.79 -7.24 6.78
N LEU A 14 -5.63 -6.58 6.72
CA LEU A 14 -4.82 -6.29 7.89
C LEU A 14 -5.62 -5.39 8.82
N SER A 15 -5.75 -5.79 10.09
CA SER A 15 -6.67 -5.14 11.04
C SER A 15 -6.11 -3.85 11.63
N ASP A 16 -4.81 -3.61 11.53
CA ASP A 16 -4.15 -2.46 12.12
C ASP A 16 -3.89 -1.33 11.11
N ILE A 17 -4.55 -1.37 9.97
CA ILE A 17 -4.52 -0.29 8.98
C ILE A 17 -5.74 0.60 9.20
N ALA A 18 -5.51 1.87 9.44
CA ALA A 18 -6.58 2.85 9.68
C ALA A 18 -6.13 4.23 9.17
N VAL A 19 -7.08 5.13 9.03
CA VAL A 19 -6.75 6.54 8.73
C VAL A 19 -5.97 7.08 9.92
N GLY A 20 -4.77 7.60 9.63
CA GLY A 20 -3.90 8.12 10.67
C GLY A 20 -4.28 9.51 11.13
N ALA A 21 -3.36 10.12 11.90
CA ALA A 21 -3.55 11.47 12.44
C ALA A 21 -3.48 12.56 11.36
N GLU A 22 -3.05 12.22 10.14
CA GLU A 22 -2.99 13.18 9.05
C GLU A 22 -4.37 13.66 8.67
N ASP A 23 -4.45 14.94 8.35
CA ASP A 23 -5.69 15.57 7.91
C ASP A 23 -6.17 14.91 6.61
N ALA A 24 -7.48 14.66 6.52
CA ALA A 24 -8.11 14.12 5.33
C ALA A 24 -7.86 14.95 4.06
N SER A 25 -7.55 16.25 4.22
CA SER A 25 -7.20 17.13 3.11
C SER A 25 -5.79 16.89 2.55
N SER A 26 -4.97 16.06 3.21
CA SER A 26 -3.56 15.87 2.85
C SER A 26 -3.34 15.06 1.57
N GLY A 27 -4.38 14.43 1.03
CA GLY A 27 -4.29 13.61 -0.17
C GLY A 27 -4.00 12.14 0.14
N SER A 28 -4.36 11.27 -0.79
CA SER A 28 -4.31 9.82 -0.55
C SER A 28 -2.88 9.28 -0.43
N ILE A 29 -1.90 9.89 -1.13
CA ILE A 29 -0.51 9.45 -1.03
C ILE A 29 0.00 9.64 0.40
N ALA A 30 -0.17 10.84 0.95
CA ALA A 30 0.27 11.13 2.32
C ALA A 30 -0.46 10.27 3.34
N GLN A 31 -1.76 10.09 3.16
CA GLN A 31 -2.58 9.30 4.07
C GLN A 31 -2.19 7.82 4.05
N CYS A 32 -1.91 7.25 2.88
CA CYS A 32 -1.48 5.86 2.77
C CYS A 32 -0.12 5.63 3.43
N ILE A 33 0.84 6.52 3.20
CA ILE A 33 2.16 6.40 3.82
C ILE A 33 2.03 6.54 5.33
N ASN A 34 1.22 7.50 5.79
CA ASN A 34 0.99 7.69 7.21
C ASN A 34 0.36 6.44 7.85
N ALA A 35 -0.59 5.80 7.18
CA ALA A 35 -1.18 4.56 7.67
C ALA A 35 -0.16 3.43 7.79
N MET A 36 0.75 3.31 6.82
CA MET A 36 1.84 2.34 6.87
C MET A 36 2.77 2.61 8.06
N LEU A 37 3.12 3.86 8.29
CA LEU A 37 4.00 4.23 9.39
C LEU A 37 3.34 4.05 10.75
N GLU A 38 2.07 4.41 10.89
CA GLU A 38 1.35 4.25 12.14
C GLU A 38 1.16 2.79 12.51
N LYS A 39 0.99 1.91 11.52
CA LYS A 39 0.97 0.47 11.77
C LYS A 39 2.25 0.02 12.48
N GLU A 40 3.37 0.64 12.19
CA GLU A 40 4.67 0.34 12.79
C GLU A 40 5.00 1.22 13.99
N GLY A 41 4.04 1.99 14.47
CA GLY A 41 4.24 2.85 15.64
C GLY A 41 4.98 4.14 15.38
N ILE A 42 5.09 4.57 14.13
CA ILE A 42 5.82 5.78 13.74
C ILE A 42 4.83 6.90 13.48
N ASN A 43 5.00 8.01 14.18
CA ASN A 43 4.12 9.18 14.10
C ASN A 43 4.91 10.39 13.62
N ILE A 44 4.73 10.78 12.37
CA ILE A 44 5.38 11.96 11.77
C ILE A 44 4.39 12.67 10.86
N SER A 45 4.71 13.90 10.48
CA SER A 45 3.89 14.64 9.53
C SER A 45 4.31 14.31 8.11
N VAL A 46 3.66 13.30 7.50
CA VAL A 46 3.98 12.86 6.15
C VAL A 46 3.66 13.96 5.13
N SER A 47 2.53 14.67 5.30
CA SER A 47 2.15 15.73 4.38
C SER A 47 3.20 16.84 4.31
N ALA A 48 3.82 17.19 5.42
CA ALA A 48 4.88 18.19 5.46
C ALA A 48 6.12 17.73 4.68
N LEU A 49 6.46 16.44 4.79
CA LEU A 49 7.60 15.88 4.06
C LEU A 49 7.34 15.88 2.54
N ILE A 50 6.14 15.50 2.13
CA ILE A 50 5.77 15.51 0.72
C ILE A 50 5.77 16.93 0.17
N ALA A 51 5.25 17.89 0.94
CA ALA A 51 5.27 19.30 0.56
C ALA A 51 6.70 19.83 0.42
N GLY A 52 7.64 19.27 1.17
CA GLY A 52 9.05 19.60 1.09
C GLY A 52 9.81 18.92 -0.04
N GLY A 53 9.14 18.10 -0.85
CA GLY A 53 9.75 17.43 -2.00
C GLY A 53 10.18 16.00 -1.77
N GLU A 54 9.91 15.43 -0.59
CA GLU A 54 10.26 14.03 -0.31
C GLU A 54 9.37 13.06 -1.10
N THR A 55 9.96 11.97 -1.57
CA THR A 55 9.22 10.91 -2.27
C THR A 55 8.71 9.88 -1.27
N PRO A 56 7.64 9.13 -1.61
CA PRO A 56 7.15 8.05 -0.75
C PRO A 56 8.25 7.05 -0.35
N LYS A 57 9.06 6.63 -1.30
CA LYS A 57 10.16 5.70 -1.04
C LYS A 57 11.16 6.26 -0.03
N ASN A 58 11.55 7.53 -0.19
CA ASN A 58 12.50 8.17 0.72
C ASN A 58 11.92 8.33 2.12
N ILE A 59 10.64 8.68 2.22
CA ILE A 59 9.99 8.81 3.53
C ILE A 59 10.02 7.47 4.26
N LEU A 60 9.65 6.39 3.58
CA LEU A 60 9.66 5.05 4.17
C LEU A 60 11.09 4.64 4.57
N SER A 61 12.06 4.86 3.69
CA SER A 61 13.46 4.49 3.97
C SER A 61 14.05 5.27 5.15
N ASN A 62 13.70 6.53 5.29
CA ASN A 62 14.23 7.38 6.35
C ASN A 62 13.57 7.14 7.70
N THR A 63 12.34 6.63 7.71
CA THR A 63 11.55 6.45 8.94
C THR A 63 11.56 5.02 9.45
N MET A 64 11.53 4.03 8.55
CA MET A 64 11.56 2.60 8.91
C MET A 64 12.97 2.05 8.79
N LYS A 65 13.87 2.50 9.66
CA LYS A 65 15.29 2.15 9.56
C LYS A 65 15.57 0.67 9.84
N ASP A 66 14.69 0.00 10.58
CA ASP A 66 14.83 -1.42 10.89
C ASP A 66 14.18 -2.33 9.85
N ALA A 67 13.61 -1.76 8.81
CA ALA A 67 12.94 -2.50 7.74
C ALA A 67 13.67 -2.29 6.43
N ARG A 68 13.55 -3.27 5.54
CA ARG A 68 14.01 -3.13 4.16
C ARG A 68 12.85 -2.59 3.34
N ILE A 69 13.05 -1.45 2.71
CA ILE A 69 12.06 -0.86 1.82
C ILE A 69 12.25 -1.45 0.43
N LEU A 70 11.16 -1.97 -0.14
CA LEU A 70 11.18 -2.62 -1.43
C LEU A 70 10.41 -1.78 -2.44
N ASP A 71 11.10 -1.44 -3.53
CA ASP A 71 10.48 -0.82 -4.69
C ASP A 71 10.08 -1.93 -5.65
N LEU A 72 8.78 -2.21 -5.71
CA LEU A 72 8.22 -3.27 -6.53
C LEU A 72 7.66 -2.72 -7.85
N THR A 73 8.04 -1.52 -8.21
CA THR A 73 7.58 -0.89 -9.46
C THR A 73 7.92 -1.77 -10.65
N GLY A 74 6.93 -2.02 -11.49
CA GLY A 74 7.05 -2.94 -12.62
C GLY A 74 6.50 -4.32 -12.37
N CYS A 75 6.25 -4.70 -11.10
CA CYS A 75 5.62 -5.97 -10.78
C CYS A 75 4.13 -5.94 -11.15
N SER A 76 3.53 -7.13 -11.29
CA SER A 76 2.08 -7.25 -11.46
C SER A 76 1.39 -7.22 -10.09
N VAL A 77 0.08 -7.01 -10.09
CA VAL A 77 -0.71 -7.07 -8.85
C VAL A 77 -0.58 -8.45 -8.19
N GLU A 78 -0.58 -9.53 -8.97
CA GLU A 78 -0.41 -10.89 -8.44
C GLU A 78 0.92 -11.05 -7.71
N GLU A 79 1.97 -10.47 -8.24
CA GLU A 79 3.30 -10.57 -7.63
C GLU A 79 3.38 -9.83 -6.30
N VAL A 80 2.73 -8.67 -6.18
CA VAL A 80 2.78 -7.91 -4.92
C VAL A 80 1.95 -8.55 -3.83
N LEU A 81 1.00 -9.43 -4.16
CA LEU A 81 0.19 -10.13 -3.17
C LEU A 81 1.04 -11.06 -2.28
N TYR A 82 2.19 -11.49 -2.75
CA TYR A 82 3.13 -12.23 -1.90
C TYR A 82 3.44 -11.45 -0.62
N TYR A 83 3.71 -10.15 -0.74
CA TYR A 83 4.08 -9.32 0.42
C TYR A 83 2.89 -9.07 1.32
N VAL A 84 1.69 -9.00 0.76
CA VAL A 84 0.46 -8.93 1.55
C VAL A 84 0.28 -10.23 2.34
N SER A 85 0.60 -11.37 1.74
CA SER A 85 0.54 -12.67 2.45
C SER A 85 1.49 -12.73 3.63
N CYS A 86 2.58 -11.97 3.59
CA CYS A 86 3.54 -11.86 4.70
C CYS A 86 3.08 -10.90 5.80
N GLY A 87 1.93 -10.27 5.64
CA GLY A 87 1.38 -9.35 6.64
C GLY A 87 1.76 -7.89 6.44
N ASN A 88 2.29 -7.53 5.27
CA ASN A 88 2.72 -6.16 4.99
C ASN A 88 1.77 -5.49 4.00
N PRO A 89 1.31 -4.26 4.28
CA PRO A 89 0.53 -3.54 3.30
C PRO A 89 1.41 -3.11 2.13
N VAL A 90 0.82 -3.05 0.93
CA VAL A 90 1.53 -2.60 -0.26
C VAL A 90 0.94 -1.27 -0.71
N PHE A 91 1.78 -0.25 -0.77
CA PHE A 91 1.41 1.05 -1.33
C PHE A 91 1.34 0.92 -2.84
N ALA A 92 0.24 1.36 -3.44
CA ALA A 92 0.02 1.26 -4.87
C ALA A 92 -0.58 2.55 -5.42
N MET A 93 0.02 3.08 -6.48
CA MET A 93 -0.51 4.24 -7.17
C MET A 93 -1.71 3.83 -8.03
N THR A 94 -2.76 4.66 -8.01
CA THR A 94 -3.94 4.47 -8.84
C THR A 94 -4.09 5.59 -9.88
N GLY A 95 -3.26 6.61 -9.79
CA GLY A 95 -3.22 7.74 -10.70
C GLY A 95 -2.00 8.59 -10.40
N SER A 96 -1.86 9.73 -11.04
CA SER A 96 -0.67 10.58 -10.88
C SER A 96 -0.53 11.15 -9.46
N ASN A 97 -1.64 11.36 -8.76
CA ASN A 97 -1.66 11.93 -7.41
C ASN A 97 -2.51 11.12 -6.44
N GLU A 98 -2.81 9.88 -6.76
CA GLU A 98 -3.68 9.05 -5.95
C GLU A 98 -3.03 7.71 -5.67
N ALA A 99 -3.25 7.21 -4.46
CA ALA A 99 -2.72 5.92 -4.03
C ALA A 99 -3.71 5.22 -3.09
N VAL A 100 -3.55 3.92 -2.99
CA VAL A 100 -4.28 3.07 -2.05
C VAL A 100 -3.29 2.09 -1.41
N LEU A 101 -3.74 1.37 -0.37
CA LEU A 101 -2.97 0.28 0.20
C LEU A 101 -3.67 -1.04 -0.15
N VAL A 102 -2.91 -2.01 -0.62
CA VAL A 102 -3.39 -3.37 -0.78
C VAL A 102 -3.17 -4.07 0.56
N VAL A 103 -4.24 -4.51 1.20
CA VAL A 103 -4.19 -5.00 2.58
C VAL A 103 -4.69 -6.44 2.75
N GLY A 104 -5.17 -7.05 1.67
CA GLY A 104 -5.63 -8.42 1.72
C GLY A 104 -6.02 -8.91 0.33
N TYR A 105 -6.50 -10.15 0.27
CA TYR A 105 -6.98 -10.73 -0.99
C TYR A 105 -7.82 -11.98 -0.72
N ASP A 106 -8.58 -12.38 -1.73
CA ASP A 106 -9.19 -13.70 -1.78
C ASP A 106 -8.91 -14.32 -3.16
N ALA A 107 -9.61 -15.40 -3.51
CA ALA A 107 -9.33 -16.14 -4.74
C ALA A 107 -9.41 -15.28 -6.00
N ASN A 108 -10.31 -14.30 -6.04
CA ASN A 108 -10.59 -13.51 -7.24
C ASN A 108 -10.47 -12.00 -7.03
N ASN A 109 -10.25 -11.54 -5.81
CA ASN A 109 -10.27 -10.13 -5.47
C ASN A 109 -9.05 -9.72 -4.66
N VAL A 110 -8.72 -8.43 -4.74
CA VAL A 110 -7.83 -7.80 -3.77
C VAL A 110 -8.68 -6.98 -2.80
N ILE A 111 -8.21 -6.84 -1.57
CA ILE A 111 -8.85 -5.98 -0.57
C ILE A 111 -8.00 -4.72 -0.49
N ILE A 112 -8.64 -3.58 -0.72
CA ILE A 112 -7.99 -2.29 -0.84
C ILE A 112 -8.45 -1.39 0.30
N PHE A 113 -7.51 -0.74 0.97
CA PHE A 113 -7.78 0.29 1.95
C PHE A 113 -7.84 1.65 1.24
N ASP A 114 -9.00 2.29 1.32
CA ASP A 114 -9.21 3.63 0.80
C ASP A 114 -9.03 4.63 1.93
N SER A 115 -7.95 5.40 1.89
CA SER A 115 -7.64 6.35 2.95
C SER A 115 -8.63 7.51 3.03
N SER A 116 -9.31 7.84 1.94
CA SER A 116 -10.26 8.95 1.95
C SER A 116 -11.53 8.63 2.75
N SER A 117 -11.95 7.37 2.76
CA SER A 117 -13.11 6.92 3.53
C SER A 117 -12.75 6.20 4.82
N GLY A 118 -11.51 5.73 4.93
CA GLY A 118 -11.06 4.89 6.04
C GLY A 118 -11.59 3.47 6.00
N ASN A 119 -12.16 3.05 4.87
CA ASN A 119 -12.79 1.75 4.72
C ASN A 119 -12.04 0.86 3.74
N ASN A 120 -12.21 -0.45 3.89
CA ASN A 120 -11.70 -1.42 2.94
C ASN A 120 -12.80 -1.77 1.93
N PHE A 121 -12.39 -2.07 0.71
CA PHE A 121 -13.32 -2.59 -0.28
C PHE A 121 -12.63 -3.68 -1.10
N LYS A 122 -13.43 -4.54 -1.73
CA LYS A 122 -12.92 -5.59 -2.61
C LYS A 122 -13.01 -5.12 -4.06
N GLN A 123 -11.98 -5.43 -4.82
CA GLN A 123 -11.95 -5.16 -6.25
C GLN A 123 -11.42 -6.42 -6.94
N SER A 124 -11.97 -6.79 -8.09
CA SER A 124 -11.48 -7.97 -8.80
C SER A 124 -10.00 -7.78 -9.15
N ILE A 125 -9.26 -8.87 -9.17
CA ILE A 125 -7.83 -8.82 -9.51
C ILE A 125 -7.64 -8.24 -10.91
N THR A 126 -8.54 -8.57 -11.84
CA THR A 126 -8.48 -8.06 -13.21
C THR A 126 -8.66 -6.54 -13.26
N GLU A 127 -9.65 -6.01 -12.53
CA GLU A 127 -9.87 -4.56 -12.48
C GLU A 127 -8.72 -3.84 -11.78
N ALA A 128 -8.23 -4.41 -10.68
CA ALA A 128 -7.10 -3.83 -9.95
C ALA A 128 -5.86 -3.79 -10.83
N ASP A 129 -5.60 -4.85 -11.57
CA ASP A 129 -4.47 -4.92 -12.50
C ASP A 129 -4.54 -3.80 -13.53
N GLU A 130 -5.72 -3.54 -14.09
CA GLU A 130 -5.91 -2.47 -15.06
C GLU A 130 -5.66 -1.09 -14.45
N VAL A 131 -6.16 -0.86 -13.24
CA VAL A 131 -5.97 0.41 -12.53
C VAL A 131 -4.50 0.65 -12.25
N PHE A 132 -3.82 -0.34 -11.68
CA PHE A 132 -2.40 -0.20 -11.31
C PHE A 132 -1.52 -0.08 -12.55
N LYS A 133 -1.80 -0.82 -13.59
CA LYS A 133 -1.06 -0.75 -14.85
C LYS A 133 -1.22 0.63 -15.50
N GLY A 134 -2.41 1.20 -15.44
CA GLY A 134 -2.66 2.56 -15.94
C GLY A 134 -1.87 3.62 -15.18
N ALA A 135 -1.49 3.34 -13.93
CA ALA A 135 -0.67 4.23 -13.11
C ALA A 135 0.83 3.87 -13.15
N GLY A 136 1.23 2.93 -14.01
CA GLY A 136 2.63 2.55 -14.21
C GLY A 136 3.12 1.41 -13.36
N ASN A 137 2.23 0.65 -12.71
CA ASN A 137 2.59 -0.44 -11.78
C ASN A 137 3.58 0.02 -10.72
N VAL A 138 3.26 1.12 -10.05
CA VAL A 138 4.10 1.69 -8.99
C VAL A 138 3.68 1.11 -7.66
N PHE A 139 4.56 0.32 -7.04
CA PHE A 139 4.30 -0.35 -5.77
C PHE A 139 5.48 -0.21 -4.82
N PHE A 140 5.19 0.02 -3.55
CA PHE A 140 6.21 0.01 -2.50
C PHE A 140 5.70 -0.77 -1.30
N THR A 141 6.62 -1.51 -0.67
CA THR A 141 6.33 -2.19 0.60
C THR A 141 7.60 -2.24 1.44
N TYR A 142 7.55 -2.95 2.55
CA TYR A 142 8.70 -3.11 3.43
C TYR A 142 8.71 -4.53 4.00
N LEU A 143 9.90 -4.99 4.36
CA LEU A 143 10.10 -6.25 5.09
C LEU A 143 10.93 -5.95 6.32
N LYS A 144 10.48 -6.46 7.44
CA LYS A 144 11.19 -6.34 8.70
C LYS A 144 12.19 -7.45 8.92
#